data_6a65f631b99ca5af0bc4227a592eb60d
#
_entry.id   6a65f631b99ca5af0bc4227a592eb60d
#
_cell.length_a   1.000
_cell.length_b   1.000
_cell.length_c   1.000
_cell.angle_alpha   90.00
_cell.angle_beta   90.00
_cell.angle_gamma   90.00
#
_symmetry.space_group_name_H-M   'P 1'
#
loop_
_entity.id
_entity.type
_entity.pdbx_description
1 polymer ?
#
loop_
_entity_poly.entity_id
_entity_poly.type
_entity_poly.pdbx_seq_one_letter_code
_entity_poly.pdbx_strand_id
1 'polypeptide(L)'
;MDLTICAAVLLAALSFFLVPAYLHRRKINSPPGPKPWPIIGNLNLIGPLPHRTIHQLSKKYGPIMQVRFGSFPVVIASSVEMAKIFLINMDANFSGRPKTASGKYTTYNYSDITWSPYGAYWRQARKWCVTELFSKKRIQSYEYIRQEETKALLKELHAASGTNVVIKDYLAKVSLNVISRMVLGKKYSDDNEEEESGIVSSKEFTDMIEELFYLNGVLNIGDSIPWIDFLDLQGYVKRMKILSFKFDRFLEHVLDEHNERRKNEGQDFVAKDMVDVLLQLADDPNLEVKIQRHGVKAFTQVIESSLANLLHGFSWKLPKSMQKDEVNMEEIFGLSTPKKIPLVTVPEPRLPLQLY
;
A
#
# COMPACT_ATOMS: atom_id res chain seq x y z
N MET A 1 -7.35 -16.76 -51.03
CA MET A 1 -7.43 -15.30 -50.73
C MET A 1 -6.05 -14.75 -50.98
N ASP A 2 -5.91 -13.87 -51.97
CA ASP A 2 -4.59 -13.43 -52.44
C ASP A 2 -3.81 -12.71 -51.35
N LEU A 3 -2.53 -13.04 -51.22
CA LEU A 3 -1.60 -12.44 -50.22
C LEU A 3 -1.60 -10.90 -50.33
N THR A 4 -1.83 -10.37 -51.55
CA THR A 4 -1.98 -8.93 -51.81
C THR A 4 -3.21 -8.31 -51.15
N ILE A 5 -4.35 -9.01 -51.11
CA ILE A 5 -5.58 -8.55 -50.46
C ILE A 5 -5.39 -8.55 -48.95
N CYS A 6 -4.79 -9.58 -48.38
CA CYS A 6 -4.47 -9.63 -46.97
C CYS A 6 -3.51 -8.51 -46.54
N ALA A 7 -2.48 -8.23 -47.34
CA ALA A 7 -1.56 -7.14 -47.04
C ALA A 7 -2.23 -5.76 -47.15
N ALA A 8 -3.10 -5.55 -48.13
CA ALA A 8 -3.86 -4.31 -48.28
C ALA A 8 -4.83 -4.06 -47.12
N VAL A 9 -5.52 -5.10 -46.66
CA VAL A 9 -6.43 -5.02 -45.51
C VAL A 9 -5.65 -4.71 -44.20
N LEU A 10 -4.50 -5.35 -44.01
CA LEU A 10 -3.61 -5.06 -42.91
C LEU A 10 -3.08 -3.62 -42.91
N LEU A 11 -2.65 -3.13 -44.07
CA LEU A 11 -2.19 -1.74 -44.21
C LEU A 11 -3.32 -0.74 -44.01
N ALA A 12 -4.52 -1.01 -44.52
CA ALA A 12 -5.69 -0.17 -44.31
C ALA A 12 -6.10 -0.14 -42.80
N ALA A 13 -6.12 -1.28 -42.15
CA ALA A 13 -6.36 -1.36 -40.71
C ALA A 13 -5.29 -0.61 -39.92
N LEU A 14 -4.02 -0.78 -40.23
CA LEU A 14 -2.91 -0.09 -39.60
C LEU A 14 -3.00 1.43 -39.79
N SER A 15 -3.32 1.89 -40.98
CA SER A 15 -3.48 3.32 -41.28
C SER A 15 -4.71 3.92 -40.55
N PHE A 16 -5.81 3.18 -40.50
CA PHE A 16 -7.02 3.61 -39.75
C PHE A 16 -6.74 3.88 -38.29
N PHE A 17 -5.86 3.09 -37.63
CA PHE A 17 -5.47 3.33 -36.22
C PHE A 17 -4.34 4.35 -36.06
N LEU A 18 -3.37 4.39 -36.99
CA LEU A 18 -2.18 5.23 -36.86
C LEU A 18 -2.42 6.69 -37.25
N VAL A 19 -3.22 6.94 -38.32
CA VAL A 19 -3.46 8.30 -38.80
C VAL A 19 -4.24 9.17 -37.81
N PRO A 20 -5.37 8.74 -37.19
CA PRO A 20 -6.04 9.50 -36.19
C PRO A 20 -5.18 9.75 -34.95
N ALA A 21 -4.41 8.75 -34.52
CA ALA A 21 -3.49 8.86 -33.38
C ALA A 21 -2.38 9.90 -33.65
N TYR A 22 -1.88 9.97 -34.89
CA TYR A 22 -0.88 10.96 -35.31
C TYR A 22 -1.44 12.37 -35.42
N LEU A 23 -2.65 12.51 -36.00
CA LEU A 23 -3.32 13.80 -36.16
C LEU A 23 -3.77 14.40 -34.81
N HIS A 24 -4.23 13.55 -33.89
CA HIS A 24 -4.62 13.98 -32.54
C HIS A 24 -3.41 14.52 -31.73
N ARG A 25 -2.22 13.95 -31.91
CA ARG A 25 -0.98 14.42 -31.28
C ARG A 25 -0.57 15.86 -31.67
N ARG A 26 -0.91 16.32 -32.87
CA ARG A 26 -0.53 17.68 -33.33
C ARG A 26 -1.29 18.81 -32.66
N LYS A 27 -2.43 18.54 -31.97
CA LYS A 27 -3.29 19.58 -31.40
C LYS A 27 -3.10 19.82 -29.90
N ILE A 28 -2.34 18.99 -29.19
CA ILE A 28 -2.19 19.12 -27.74
C ILE A 28 -0.81 19.70 -27.41
N ASN A 29 -0.80 20.83 -26.70
CA ASN A 29 0.42 21.42 -26.16
C ASN A 29 0.84 20.60 -24.93
N SER A 30 1.54 19.48 -25.17
CA SER A 30 1.96 18.53 -24.15
C SER A 30 3.30 18.91 -23.54
N PRO A 31 3.53 18.62 -22.23
CA PRO A 31 4.85 18.77 -21.64
C PRO A 31 5.93 17.99 -22.42
N PRO A 32 7.22 18.42 -22.34
CA PRO A 32 8.31 17.70 -22.99
C PRO A 32 8.43 16.27 -22.46
N GLY A 33 8.96 15.36 -23.25
CA GLY A 33 9.11 13.96 -22.82
C GLY A 33 9.75 13.07 -23.90
N PRO A 34 10.07 11.81 -23.55
CA PRO A 34 10.61 10.85 -24.49
C PRO A 34 9.56 10.47 -25.53
N LYS A 35 10.01 10.22 -26.77
CA LYS A 35 9.15 9.77 -27.86
C LYS A 35 8.61 8.35 -27.52
N PRO A 36 7.29 8.18 -27.41
CA PRO A 36 6.72 6.87 -27.07
C PRO A 36 6.74 5.91 -28.23
N TRP A 37 6.92 4.62 -27.96
CA TRP A 37 6.77 3.54 -28.93
C TRP A 37 5.28 3.27 -29.22
N PRO A 38 4.94 2.70 -30.39
CA PRO A 38 3.60 2.19 -30.64
C PRO A 38 3.18 1.18 -29.54
N ILE A 39 1.90 1.16 -29.19
CA ILE A 39 1.28 0.26 -28.20
C ILE A 39 1.83 0.45 -26.78
N ILE A 40 3.10 0.13 -26.54
CA ILE A 40 3.70 0.11 -25.21
C ILE A 40 4.04 1.50 -24.63
N GLY A 41 4.05 2.53 -25.49
CA GLY A 41 4.44 3.87 -25.06
C GLY A 41 5.89 3.95 -24.61
N ASN A 42 6.12 4.36 -23.36
CA ASN A 42 7.45 4.47 -22.76
C ASN A 42 7.69 3.39 -21.68
N LEU A 43 6.89 2.33 -21.62
CA LEU A 43 7.08 1.24 -20.64
C LEU A 43 8.45 0.57 -20.77
N ASN A 44 9.02 0.53 -21.98
CA ASN A 44 10.36 0.03 -22.22
C ASN A 44 11.48 0.85 -21.55
N LEU A 45 11.19 2.10 -21.17
CA LEU A 45 12.15 2.97 -20.45
C LEU A 45 12.08 2.78 -18.95
N ILE A 46 11.03 2.13 -18.42
CA ILE A 46 10.85 1.92 -17.01
C ILE A 46 11.64 0.68 -16.60
N GLY A 47 12.76 0.90 -15.93
CA GLY A 47 13.62 -0.16 -15.42
C GLY A 47 13.07 -0.82 -14.14
N PRO A 48 13.86 -1.69 -13.51
CA PRO A 48 13.48 -2.39 -12.28
C PRO A 48 13.25 -1.46 -11.09
N LEU A 49 13.76 -0.23 -11.15
CA LEU A 49 13.56 0.83 -10.15
C LEU A 49 12.95 2.07 -10.83
N PRO A 50 11.61 2.11 -11.03
CA PRO A 50 10.91 3.15 -11.78
C PRO A 50 11.22 4.58 -11.29
N HIS A 51 11.29 4.79 -9.98
CA HIS A 51 11.59 6.10 -9.38
C HIS A 51 12.96 6.64 -9.82
N ARG A 52 13.98 5.80 -9.93
CA ARG A 52 15.33 6.17 -10.41
C ARG A 52 15.32 6.49 -11.89
N THR A 53 14.65 5.68 -12.69
CA THR A 53 14.53 5.92 -14.14
C THR A 53 13.77 7.21 -14.42
N ILE A 54 12.65 7.45 -13.74
CA ILE A 54 11.85 8.66 -13.85
C ILE A 54 12.69 9.89 -13.44
N HIS A 55 13.48 9.78 -12.36
CA HIS A 55 14.41 10.86 -11.97
C HIS A 55 15.47 11.15 -13.03
N GLN A 56 16.04 10.12 -13.67
CA GLN A 56 17.01 10.35 -14.77
C GLN A 56 16.33 11.02 -15.99
N LEU A 57 15.13 10.64 -16.32
CA LEU A 57 14.34 11.27 -17.39
C LEU A 57 14.03 12.73 -17.05
N SER A 58 13.69 13.05 -15.80
CA SER A 58 13.40 14.43 -15.37
C SER A 58 14.61 15.36 -15.48
N LYS A 59 15.84 14.86 -15.27
CA LYS A 59 17.07 15.63 -15.53
C LYS A 59 17.20 16.05 -16.99
N LYS A 60 16.68 15.24 -17.93
CA LYS A 60 16.75 15.49 -19.37
C LYS A 60 15.59 16.36 -19.87
N TYR A 61 14.37 16.11 -19.39
CA TYR A 61 13.15 16.73 -19.92
C TYR A 61 12.59 17.87 -19.07
N GLY A 62 13.13 18.06 -17.86
CA GLY A 62 12.76 19.14 -16.96
C GLY A 62 11.80 18.73 -15.82
N PRO A 63 11.38 19.70 -15.00
CA PRO A 63 10.62 19.47 -13.76
C PRO A 63 9.18 19.01 -14.00
N ILE A 64 8.67 19.21 -15.21
CA ILE A 64 7.38 18.65 -15.67
C ILE A 64 7.63 17.96 -17.00
N MET A 65 7.29 16.69 -17.10
CA MET A 65 7.42 15.93 -18.34
C MET A 65 6.23 15.01 -18.56
N GLN A 66 6.00 14.64 -19.81
CA GLN A 66 4.99 13.65 -20.18
C GLN A 66 5.65 12.37 -20.67
N VAL A 67 5.22 11.26 -20.09
CA VAL A 67 5.50 9.89 -20.60
C VAL A 67 4.19 9.24 -21.02
N ARG A 68 4.26 8.12 -21.70
CA ARG A 68 3.09 7.33 -22.04
C ARG A 68 3.26 5.90 -21.53
N PHE A 69 2.37 5.46 -20.67
CA PHE A 69 2.32 4.08 -20.21
C PHE A 69 1.24 3.34 -20.99
N GLY A 70 1.67 2.56 -21.98
CA GLY A 70 0.77 1.89 -22.90
C GLY A 70 -0.19 2.87 -23.58
N SER A 71 -1.47 2.78 -23.24
CA SER A 71 -2.55 3.63 -23.80
C SER A 71 -2.67 5.00 -23.12
N PHE A 72 -2.12 5.19 -21.93
CA PHE A 72 -2.37 6.37 -21.08
C PHE A 72 -1.21 7.37 -21.10
N PRO A 73 -1.48 8.67 -21.36
CA PRO A 73 -0.53 9.74 -21.11
C PRO A 73 -0.42 9.95 -19.59
N VAL A 74 0.82 10.10 -19.11
CA VAL A 74 1.13 10.32 -17.69
C VAL A 74 2.03 11.55 -17.59
N VAL A 75 1.63 12.52 -16.79
CA VAL A 75 2.44 13.71 -16.49
C VAL A 75 3.19 13.46 -15.19
N ILE A 76 4.50 13.69 -15.23
CA ILE A 76 5.40 13.55 -14.10
C ILE A 76 5.79 14.94 -13.61
N ALA A 77 5.55 15.21 -12.33
CA ALA A 77 6.01 16.38 -11.60
C ALA A 77 7.25 16.00 -10.79
N SER A 78 8.41 16.59 -11.07
CA SER A 78 9.71 16.22 -10.49
C SER A 78 10.39 17.37 -9.74
N SER A 79 9.66 18.44 -9.39
CA SER A 79 10.15 19.50 -8.53
C SER A 79 9.12 19.84 -7.44
N VAL A 80 9.58 20.53 -6.38
CA VAL A 80 8.72 20.98 -5.28
C VAL A 80 7.63 21.92 -5.79
N GLU A 81 7.98 22.84 -6.71
CA GLU A 81 7.05 23.81 -7.29
C GLU A 81 5.94 23.10 -8.08
N MET A 82 6.30 22.12 -8.93
CA MET A 82 5.34 21.34 -9.70
C MET A 82 4.46 20.48 -8.77
N ALA A 83 5.06 19.84 -7.78
CA ALA A 83 4.30 19.08 -6.78
C ALA A 83 3.28 19.97 -6.05
N LYS A 84 3.66 21.20 -5.68
CA LYS A 84 2.78 22.19 -5.06
C LYS A 84 1.62 22.59 -5.96
N ILE A 85 1.86 22.78 -7.26
CA ILE A 85 0.81 23.07 -8.23
C ILE A 85 -0.20 21.94 -8.29
N PHE A 86 0.24 20.68 -8.41
CA PHE A 86 -0.65 19.53 -8.57
C PHE A 86 -1.39 19.15 -7.27
N LEU A 87 -0.72 19.26 -6.11
CA LEU A 87 -1.25 18.75 -4.84
C LEU A 87 -1.96 19.81 -4.00
N ILE A 88 -1.74 21.11 -4.29
CA ILE A 88 -2.32 22.21 -3.50
C ILE A 88 -3.12 23.14 -4.39
N ASN A 89 -2.49 23.73 -5.44
CA ASN A 89 -3.13 24.80 -6.20
C ASN A 89 -4.24 24.29 -7.13
N MET A 90 -4.08 23.08 -7.66
CA MET A 90 -5.00 22.45 -8.63
C MET A 90 -5.43 21.05 -8.18
N ASP A 91 -5.45 20.78 -6.89
CA ASP A 91 -5.73 19.47 -6.30
C ASP A 91 -7.05 18.88 -6.79
N ALA A 92 -8.10 19.69 -6.91
CA ALA A 92 -9.40 19.27 -7.41
C ALA A 92 -9.34 18.64 -8.82
N ASN A 93 -8.43 19.12 -9.68
CA ASN A 93 -8.27 18.60 -11.04
C ASN A 93 -7.52 17.26 -11.06
N PHE A 94 -6.69 16.98 -10.02
CA PHE A 94 -5.80 15.83 -9.94
C PHE A 94 -6.14 14.88 -8.79
N SER A 95 -7.28 15.08 -8.11
CA SER A 95 -7.73 14.28 -6.96
C SER A 95 -8.24 12.88 -7.32
N GLY A 96 -8.44 12.58 -8.61
CA GLY A 96 -8.86 11.25 -9.07
C GLY A 96 -7.80 10.17 -8.81
N ARG A 97 -8.22 8.91 -8.91
CA ARG A 97 -7.35 7.74 -8.81
C ARG A 97 -7.43 6.92 -10.09
N PRO A 98 -6.31 6.35 -10.58
CA PRO A 98 -6.34 5.45 -11.73
C PRO A 98 -7.10 4.16 -11.35
N LYS A 99 -7.85 3.64 -12.30
CA LYS A 99 -8.52 2.34 -12.15
C LYS A 99 -7.54 1.21 -12.44
N THR A 100 -6.84 0.74 -11.40
CA THR A 100 -5.89 -0.37 -11.47
C THR A 100 -6.51 -1.69 -11.04
N ALA A 101 -5.93 -2.81 -11.48
CA ALA A 101 -6.29 -4.13 -11.02
C ALA A 101 -6.14 -4.27 -9.50
N SER A 102 -5.09 -3.69 -8.91
CA SER A 102 -4.88 -3.72 -7.48
C SER A 102 -6.03 -3.03 -6.72
N GLY A 103 -6.41 -1.81 -7.08
CA GLY A 103 -7.56 -1.14 -6.48
C GLY A 103 -8.88 -1.91 -6.66
N LYS A 104 -9.04 -2.58 -7.81
CA LYS A 104 -10.25 -3.38 -8.08
C LYS A 104 -10.34 -4.62 -7.20
N TYR A 105 -9.27 -5.39 -7.11
CA TYR A 105 -9.31 -6.72 -6.48
C TYR A 105 -8.90 -6.72 -5.02
N THR A 106 -7.95 -5.87 -4.59
CA THR A 106 -7.47 -5.88 -3.21
C THR A 106 -8.22 -4.94 -2.27
N THR A 107 -9.06 -4.04 -2.78
CA THR A 107 -9.79 -3.07 -1.96
C THR A 107 -11.31 -3.06 -2.21
N TYR A 108 -11.88 -4.22 -2.48
CA TYR A 108 -13.32 -4.40 -2.69
C TYR A 108 -13.88 -3.43 -3.74
N ASN A 109 -13.30 -3.42 -4.93
CA ASN A 109 -13.69 -2.53 -6.03
C ASN A 109 -13.60 -1.04 -5.66
N TYR A 110 -12.43 -0.61 -5.20
CA TYR A 110 -12.11 0.79 -4.84
C TYR A 110 -12.92 1.32 -3.65
N SER A 111 -13.22 0.49 -2.67
CA SER A 111 -14.04 0.85 -1.50
C SER A 111 -13.22 1.28 -0.28
N ASP A 112 -11.91 1.46 -0.42
CA ASP A 112 -11.04 2.03 0.61
C ASP A 112 -10.77 3.53 0.38
N ILE A 113 -10.08 4.17 1.32
CA ILE A 113 -9.74 5.61 1.20
C ILE A 113 -8.61 5.87 0.18
N THR A 114 -7.77 4.87 -0.12
CA THR A 114 -6.58 5.01 -0.98
C THR A 114 -6.96 5.01 -2.46
N TRP A 115 -7.81 4.07 -2.86
CA TRP A 115 -8.17 3.84 -4.26
C TRP A 115 -9.52 4.39 -4.66
N SER A 116 -10.36 4.78 -3.69
CA SER A 116 -11.66 5.39 -3.98
C SER A 116 -11.48 6.69 -4.78
N PRO A 117 -12.22 6.87 -5.88
CA PRO A 117 -12.21 8.14 -6.61
C PRO A 117 -12.78 9.26 -5.75
N TYR A 118 -12.30 10.49 -5.99
CA TYR A 118 -12.84 11.65 -5.31
C TYR A 118 -14.34 11.80 -5.59
N GLY A 119 -15.15 11.84 -4.52
CA GLY A 119 -16.60 11.90 -4.60
C GLY A 119 -17.25 11.90 -3.21
N ALA A 120 -18.59 11.75 -3.14
CA ALA A 120 -19.32 11.72 -1.87
C ALA A 120 -18.81 10.64 -0.94
N TYR A 121 -18.59 9.40 -1.45
CA TYR A 121 -18.03 8.30 -0.68
C TYR A 121 -16.65 8.62 -0.10
N TRP A 122 -15.71 9.11 -0.91
CA TRP A 122 -14.36 9.45 -0.44
C TRP A 122 -14.37 10.57 0.61
N ARG A 123 -15.19 11.61 0.41
CA ARG A 123 -15.33 12.71 1.39
C ARG A 123 -15.85 12.19 2.73
N GLN A 124 -16.87 11.33 2.67
CA GLN A 124 -17.44 10.70 3.87
C GLN A 124 -16.42 9.80 4.55
N ALA A 125 -15.72 8.94 3.79
CA ALA A 125 -14.65 8.07 4.28
C ALA A 125 -13.52 8.86 4.96
N ARG A 126 -13.08 9.96 4.33
CA ARG A 126 -12.08 10.84 4.93
C ARG A 126 -12.57 11.50 6.22
N LYS A 127 -13.83 11.91 6.27
CA LYS A 127 -14.44 12.45 7.48
C LYS A 127 -14.33 11.42 8.62
N TRP A 128 -14.73 10.18 8.42
CA TRP A 128 -14.61 9.13 9.44
C TRP A 128 -13.17 8.88 9.88
N CYS A 129 -12.25 8.84 8.94
CA CYS A 129 -10.84 8.71 9.29
C CYS A 129 -10.39 9.82 10.23
N VAL A 130 -10.71 11.07 9.94
CA VAL A 130 -10.23 12.21 10.71
C VAL A 130 -10.97 12.36 12.07
N THR A 131 -12.29 12.16 12.10
CA THR A 131 -13.08 12.41 13.32
C THR A 131 -13.15 11.22 14.25
N GLU A 132 -13.22 9.99 13.71
CA GLU A 132 -13.49 8.79 14.52
C GLU A 132 -12.25 7.90 14.69
N LEU A 133 -11.52 7.61 13.59
CA LEU A 133 -10.43 6.63 13.66
C LEU A 133 -9.11 7.27 14.11
N PHE A 134 -8.77 8.46 13.58
CA PHE A 134 -7.48 9.14 13.81
C PHE A 134 -7.61 10.45 14.58
N SER A 135 -8.75 10.68 15.24
CA SER A 135 -8.87 11.81 16.14
C SER A 135 -7.84 11.72 17.27
N LYS A 136 -7.39 12.89 17.78
CA LYS A 136 -6.41 12.93 18.87
C LYS A 136 -6.85 12.06 20.07
N LYS A 137 -8.14 12.15 20.44
CA LYS A 137 -8.73 11.37 21.54
C LYS A 137 -8.58 9.85 21.27
N ARG A 138 -8.91 9.40 20.07
CA ARG A 138 -8.85 7.98 19.68
C ARG A 138 -7.40 7.48 19.66
N ILE A 139 -6.49 8.22 19.06
CA ILE A 139 -5.06 7.86 19.03
C ILE A 139 -4.47 7.81 20.45
N GLN A 140 -4.87 8.73 21.36
CA GLN A 140 -4.45 8.68 22.76
C GLN A 140 -5.04 7.48 23.50
N SER A 141 -6.28 7.07 23.22
CA SER A 141 -6.86 5.89 23.88
C SER A 141 -6.12 4.58 23.59
N TYR A 142 -5.32 4.52 22.50
CA TYR A 142 -4.47 3.37 22.14
C TYR A 142 -3.02 3.51 22.63
N GLU A 143 -2.71 4.50 23.46
CA GLU A 143 -1.33 4.72 23.93
C GLU A 143 -0.79 3.52 24.72
N TYR A 144 -1.61 2.89 25.52
CA TYR A 144 -1.23 1.69 26.28
C TYR A 144 -0.76 0.55 25.38
N ILE A 145 -1.42 0.34 24.23
CA ILE A 145 -1.01 -0.68 23.25
C ILE A 145 0.40 -0.41 22.75
N ARG A 146 0.68 0.85 22.36
CA ARG A 146 2.01 1.23 21.88
C ARG A 146 3.09 1.06 22.94
N GLN A 147 2.79 1.42 24.17
CA GLN A 147 3.70 1.27 25.31
C GLN A 147 4.01 -0.21 25.60
N GLU A 148 2.98 -1.07 25.63
CA GLU A 148 3.13 -2.50 25.88
C GLU A 148 3.95 -3.19 24.78
N GLU A 149 3.62 -2.94 23.49
CA GLU A 149 4.35 -3.55 22.38
C GLU A 149 5.79 -3.02 22.28
N THR A 150 6.02 -1.73 22.55
CA THR A 150 7.37 -1.19 22.61
C THR A 150 8.18 -1.82 23.76
N LYS A 151 7.58 -2.02 24.93
CA LYS A 151 8.24 -2.69 26.05
C LYS A 151 8.56 -4.15 25.74
N ALA A 152 7.66 -4.87 25.06
CA ALA A 152 7.92 -6.23 24.57
C ALA A 152 9.12 -6.26 23.61
N LEU A 153 9.16 -5.35 22.64
CA LEU A 153 10.30 -5.20 21.71
C LEU A 153 11.62 -4.96 22.45
N LEU A 154 11.63 -4.04 23.44
CA LEU A 154 12.83 -3.75 24.20
C LEU A 154 13.33 -4.97 24.97
N LYS A 155 12.44 -5.78 25.53
CA LYS A 155 12.79 -7.05 26.18
C LYS A 155 13.41 -8.07 25.20
N GLU A 156 12.79 -8.22 24.03
CA GLU A 156 13.31 -9.14 22.99
C GLU A 156 14.70 -8.70 22.52
N LEU A 157 14.92 -7.42 22.27
CA LEU A 157 16.21 -6.88 21.87
C LEU A 157 17.27 -6.97 22.99
N HIS A 158 16.84 -6.80 24.24
CA HIS A 158 17.72 -7.00 25.38
C HIS A 158 18.18 -8.47 25.49
N ALA A 159 17.25 -9.42 25.31
CA ALA A 159 17.57 -10.84 25.29
C ALA A 159 18.50 -11.22 24.12
N ALA A 160 18.40 -10.54 22.99
CA ALA A 160 19.27 -10.69 21.82
C ALA A 160 20.56 -9.85 21.90
N SER A 161 20.84 -9.20 23.04
CA SER A 161 22.01 -8.36 23.21
C SER A 161 23.31 -9.11 22.89
N GLY A 162 24.21 -8.48 22.14
CA GLY A 162 25.47 -9.07 21.71
C GLY A 162 25.35 -10.04 20.53
N THR A 163 24.15 -10.35 20.05
CA THR A 163 23.91 -11.20 18.88
C THR A 163 23.57 -10.38 17.64
N ASN A 164 23.70 -10.99 16.45
CA ASN A 164 23.28 -10.38 15.20
C ASN A 164 21.75 -10.43 15.07
N VAL A 165 21.12 -9.28 14.85
CA VAL A 165 19.67 -9.19 14.63
C VAL A 165 19.36 -8.48 13.32
N VAL A 166 18.32 -8.91 12.64
CA VAL A 166 17.73 -8.21 11.48
C VAL A 166 16.71 -7.21 12.02
N ILE A 167 17.08 -5.95 12.14
CA ILE A 167 16.25 -4.92 12.78
C ILE A 167 14.89 -4.76 12.10
N LYS A 168 14.80 -5.01 10.78
CA LYS A 168 13.55 -4.95 10.02
C LYS A 168 12.49 -5.88 10.62
N ASP A 169 12.86 -7.09 11.02
CA ASP A 169 11.90 -8.11 11.48
C ASP A 169 11.31 -7.72 12.83
N TYR A 170 12.12 -7.20 13.74
CA TYR A 170 11.68 -6.68 15.03
C TYR A 170 10.73 -5.48 14.87
N LEU A 171 11.05 -4.54 13.97
CA LEU A 171 10.21 -3.37 13.69
C LEU A 171 8.89 -3.77 13.01
N ALA A 172 8.94 -4.71 12.07
CA ALA A 172 7.76 -5.23 11.40
C ALA A 172 6.82 -5.92 12.40
N LYS A 173 7.35 -6.76 13.29
CA LYS A 173 6.58 -7.43 14.34
C LYS A 173 5.85 -6.43 15.24
N VAL A 174 6.56 -5.43 15.78
CA VAL A 174 5.94 -4.40 16.63
C VAL A 174 4.89 -3.60 15.90
N SER A 175 5.20 -3.15 14.68
CA SER A 175 4.24 -2.39 13.87
C SER A 175 2.97 -3.22 13.61
N LEU A 176 3.13 -4.48 13.24
CA LEU A 176 2.02 -5.41 13.00
C LEU A 176 1.18 -5.60 14.27
N ASN A 177 1.80 -5.84 15.42
CA ASN A 177 1.11 -6.01 16.70
C ASN A 177 0.33 -4.77 17.12
N VAL A 178 0.97 -3.59 17.03
CA VAL A 178 0.30 -2.32 17.38
C VAL A 178 -0.92 -2.11 16.49
N ILE A 179 -0.77 -2.29 15.17
CA ILE A 179 -1.86 -2.11 14.21
C ILE A 179 -2.96 -3.13 14.43
N SER A 180 -2.64 -4.42 14.53
CA SER A 180 -3.62 -5.49 14.73
C SER A 180 -4.43 -5.27 16.01
N ARG A 181 -3.80 -4.89 17.12
CA ARG A 181 -4.49 -4.60 18.38
C ARG A 181 -5.36 -3.34 18.30
N MET A 182 -4.90 -2.28 17.60
CA MET A 182 -5.68 -1.05 17.43
C MET A 182 -6.87 -1.22 16.50
N VAL A 183 -6.70 -2.03 15.45
CA VAL A 183 -7.71 -2.19 14.39
C VAL A 183 -8.63 -3.37 14.67
N LEU A 184 -8.07 -4.53 15.03
CA LEU A 184 -8.75 -5.81 15.16
C LEU A 184 -8.96 -6.25 16.62
N GLY A 185 -8.40 -5.51 17.59
CA GLY A 185 -8.50 -5.83 19.03
C GLY A 185 -7.57 -6.97 19.49
N LYS A 186 -6.87 -7.67 18.61
CA LYS A 186 -6.06 -8.87 18.89
C LYS A 186 -4.66 -8.78 18.29
N LYS A 187 -3.72 -9.60 18.80
CA LYS A 187 -2.42 -9.86 18.15
C LYS A 187 -2.56 -10.99 17.13
N TYR A 188 -1.79 -10.91 16.04
CA TYR A 188 -1.70 -11.95 15.01
C TYR A 188 -0.25 -12.35 14.73
N SER A 189 0.68 -12.06 15.63
CA SER A 189 2.12 -12.36 15.47
C SER A 189 2.71 -13.32 16.50
N ASP A 190 1.95 -13.77 17.50
CA ASP A 190 2.45 -14.67 18.54
C ASP A 190 2.08 -16.12 18.19
N ASP A 191 3.10 -17.00 18.10
CA ASP A 191 2.95 -18.41 17.73
C ASP A 191 2.13 -19.24 18.75
N ASN A 192 1.84 -18.67 19.92
CA ASN A 192 1.07 -19.32 20.98
C ASN A 192 -0.45 -19.16 20.87
N GLU A 193 -0.94 -18.34 19.92
CA GLU A 193 -2.37 -18.07 19.74
C GLU A 193 -2.99 -18.88 18.58
N GLU A 194 -2.27 -19.88 18.03
CA GLU A 194 -2.76 -20.77 16.96
C GLU A 194 -4.05 -21.53 17.34
N GLU A 195 -4.34 -21.69 18.62
CA GLU A 195 -5.50 -22.44 19.08
C GLU A 195 -6.81 -21.63 19.17
N GLU A 196 -6.77 -20.30 19.31
CA GLU A 196 -8.01 -19.53 19.53
C GLU A 196 -8.62 -18.88 18.28
N SER A 197 -7.86 -18.56 17.23
CA SER A 197 -8.44 -17.90 16.05
C SER A 197 -8.74 -18.82 14.86
N GLY A 198 -8.18 -20.02 14.82
CA GLY A 198 -8.54 -21.15 13.93
C GLY A 198 -8.54 -20.93 12.40
N ILE A 199 -8.38 -19.69 11.90
CA ILE A 199 -8.60 -19.34 10.49
C ILE A 199 -7.34 -18.98 9.74
N VAL A 200 -6.40 -18.25 10.37
CA VAL A 200 -5.16 -17.79 9.75
C VAL A 200 -4.03 -17.85 10.78
N SER A 201 -2.92 -18.53 10.43
CA SER A 201 -1.73 -18.54 11.29
C SER A 201 -1.01 -17.19 11.24
N SER A 202 -0.20 -16.89 12.27
CA SER A 202 0.66 -15.71 12.36
C SER A 202 1.51 -15.51 11.10
N LYS A 203 2.13 -16.60 10.63
CA LYS A 203 2.92 -16.58 9.41
C LYS A 203 2.07 -16.28 8.17
N GLU A 204 0.92 -16.94 8.02
CA GLU A 204 0.02 -16.68 6.88
C GLU A 204 -0.47 -15.24 6.87
N PHE A 205 -0.79 -14.66 8.03
CA PHE A 205 -1.19 -13.26 8.13
C PHE A 205 -0.07 -12.31 7.69
N THR A 206 1.16 -12.55 8.14
CA THR A 206 2.33 -11.77 7.71
C THR A 206 2.58 -11.89 6.21
N ASP A 207 2.53 -13.11 5.67
CA ASP A 207 2.68 -13.36 4.23
C ASP A 207 1.59 -12.65 3.41
N MET A 208 0.35 -12.62 3.90
CA MET A 208 -0.76 -11.90 3.27
C MET A 208 -0.52 -10.38 3.23
N ILE A 209 0.00 -9.80 4.31
CA ILE A 209 0.32 -8.36 4.37
C ILE A 209 1.48 -8.03 3.42
N GLU A 210 2.56 -8.82 3.41
CA GLU A 210 3.69 -8.61 2.49
C GLU A 210 3.26 -8.72 1.03
N GLU A 211 2.44 -9.72 0.70
CA GLU A 211 1.87 -9.90 -0.64
C GLU A 211 0.97 -8.73 -1.05
N LEU A 212 0.17 -8.20 -0.11
CA LEU A 212 -0.67 -7.02 -0.34
C LEU A 212 0.17 -5.80 -0.71
N PHE A 213 1.24 -5.52 0.05
CA PHE A 213 2.15 -4.41 -0.25
C PHE A 213 2.85 -4.59 -1.58
N TYR A 214 3.31 -5.80 -1.88
CA TYR A 214 3.94 -6.09 -3.17
C TYR A 214 2.98 -5.84 -4.33
N LEU A 215 1.78 -6.43 -4.30
CA LEU A 215 0.79 -6.33 -5.38
C LEU A 215 0.20 -4.92 -5.56
N ASN A 216 0.17 -4.10 -4.51
CA ASN A 216 -0.19 -2.69 -4.63
C ASN A 216 0.92 -1.81 -5.21
N GLY A 217 2.17 -2.29 -5.23
CA GLY A 217 3.32 -1.60 -5.81
C GLY A 217 3.66 -1.98 -7.25
N VAL A 218 3.18 -3.12 -7.76
CA VAL A 218 3.56 -3.62 -9.09
C VAL A 218 2.98 -2.78 -10.23
N LEU A 219 3.74 -2.69 -11.31
CA LEU A 219 3.27 -2.14 -12.57
C LEU A 219 2.62 -3.27 -13.40
N ASN A 220 1.32 -3.40 -13.30
CA ASN A 220 0.57 -4.37 -14.10
C ASN A 220 0.43 -3.86 -15.54
N ILE A 221 0.87 -4.66 -16.51
CA ILE A 221 0.79 -4.29 -17.93
C ILE A 221 -0.65 -4.14 -18.39
N GLY A 222 -1.58 -4.94 -17.87
CA GLY A 222 -3.01 -4.84 -18.17
C GLY A 222 -3.60 -3.48 -17.81
N ASP A 223 -3.15 -2.86 -16.71
CA ASP A 223 -3.57 -1.50 -16.33
C ASP A 223 -3.11 -0.44 -17.34
N SER A 224 -2.00 -0.68 -18.02
CA SER A 224 -1.43 0.23 -19.03
C SER A 224 -1.96 -0.04 -20.43
N ILE A 225 -2.29 -1.29 -20.74
CA ILE A 225 -2.75 -1.77 -22.06
C ILE A 225 -4.04 -2.58 -21.87
N PRO A 226 -5.22 -1.93 -21.66
CA PRO A 226 -6.45 -2.60 -21.22
C PRO A 226 -6.96 -3.73 -22.11
N TRP A 227 -6.68 -3.69 -23.42
CA TRP A 227 -7.14 -4.70 -24.36
C TRP A 227 -6.42 -6.05 -24.26
N ILE A 228 -5.31 -6.14 -23.47
CA ILE A 228 -4.63 -7.40 -23.15
C ILE A 228 -4.78 -7.80 -21.66
N ASP A 229 -5.56 -7.04 -20.87
CA ASP A 229 -5.74 -7.31 -19.44
C ASP A 229 -6.24 -8.74 -19.15
N PHE A 230 -7.11 -9.26 -20.02
CA PHE A 230 -7.64 -10.62 -19.91
C PHE A 230 -6.59 -11.75 -19.98
N LEU A 231 -5.39 -11.46 -20.50
CA LEU A 231 -4.30 -12.45 -20.62
C LEU A 231 -3.53 -12.61 -19.29
N ASP A 232 -3.61 -11.64 -18.40
CA ASP A 232 -2.84 -11.60 -17.13
C ASP A 232 -1.38 -12.05 -17.29
N LEU A 233 -0.68 -11.46 -18.29
CA LEU A 233 0.67 -11.90 -18.72
C LEU A 233 1.70 -12.00 -17.60
N GLN A 234 1.52 -11.26 -16.51
CA GLN A 234 2.41 -11.23 -15.35
C GLN A 234 1.88 -12.10 -14.20
N GLY A 235 0.66 -12.63 -14.28
CA GLY A 235 0.01 -13.40 -13.24
C GLY A 235 -0.42 -12.59 -12.00
N TYR A 236 -0.33 -11.26 -12.05
CA TYR A 236 -0.64 -10.41 -10.91
C TYR A 236 -2.12 -10.39 -10.58
N VAL A 237 -3.00 -10.38 -11.58
CA VAL A 237 -4.47 -10.39 -11.36
C VAL A 237 -4.91 -11.67 -10.68
N LYS A 238 -4.35 -12.83 -11.08
CA LYS A 238 -4.61 -14.11 -10.41
C LYS A 238 -4.17 -14.07 -8.94
N ARG A 239 -2.96 -13.57 -8.66
CA ARG A 239 -2.46 -13.42 -7.28
C ARG A 239 -3.34 -12.47 -6.45
N MET A 240 -3.74 -11.32 -7.00
CA MET A 240 -4.66 -10.36 -6.36
C MET A 240 -5.99 -11.01 -5.99
N LYS A 241 -6.57 -11.82 -6.87
CA LYS A 241 -7.84 -12.54 -6.58
C LYS A 241 -7.69 -13.57 -5.48
N ILE A 242 -6.59 -14.33 -5.47
CA ILE A 242 -6.30 -15.30 -4.40
C ILE A 242 -6.13 -14.58 -3.06
N LEU A 243 -5.36 -13.50 -3.04
CA LEU A 243 -5.13 -12.70 -1.85
C LEU A 243 -6.43 -12.07 -1.34
N SER A 244 -7.23 -11.50 -2.25
CA SER A 244 -8.55 -10.95 -1.92
C SER A 244 -9.47 -11.96 -1.25
N PHE A 245 -9.50 -13.22 -1.75
CA PHE A 245 -10.28 -14.28 -1.15
C PHE A 245 -9.80 -14.63 0.27
N LYS A 246 -8.48 -14.68 0.50
CA LYS A 246 -7.92 -14.93 1.82
C LYS A 246 -8.27 -13.82 2.82
N PHE A 247 -8.09 -12.55 2.42
CA PHE A 247 -8.48 -11.41 3.25
C PHE A 247 -9.98 -11.37 3.50
N ASP A 248 -10.80 -11.66 2.49
CA ASP A 248 -12.25 -11.65 2.66
C ASP A 248 -12.71 -12.67 3.71
N ARG A 249 -12.19 -13.90 3.65
CA ARG A 249 -12.47 -14.95 4.63
C ARG A 249 -12.04 -14.55 6.04
N PHE A 250 -10.84 -13.98 6.17
CA PHE A 250 -10.29 -13.51 7.44
C PHE A 250 -11.12 -12.36 8.02
N LEU A 251 -11.38 -11.33 7.23
CA LEU A 251 -12.12 -10.16 7.68
C LEU A 251 -13.60 -10.46 7.95
N GLU A 252 -14.19 -11.42 7.24
CA GLU A 252 -15.55 -11.89 7.54
C GLU A 252 -15.62 -12.47 8.95
N HIS A 253 -14.68 -13.33 9.30
CA HIS A 253 -14.58 -13.88 10.66
C HIS A 253 -14.39 -12.79 11.72
N VAL A 254 -13.48 -11.85 11.49
CA VAL A 254 -13.28 -10.72 12.41
C VAL A 254 -14.57 -9.94 12.63
N LEU A 255 -15.30 -9.62 11.55
CA LEU A 255 -16.57 -8.89 11.67
C LEU A 255 -17.65 -9.70 12.39
N ASP A 256 -17.69 -11.03 12.20
CA ASP A 256 -18.64 -11.89 12.89
C ASP A 256 -18.36 -11.95 14.40
N GLU A 257 -17.10 -12.10 14.83
CA GLU A 257 -16.71 -12.04 16.24
C GLU A 257 -17.12 -10.71 16.88
N HIS A 258 -16.86 -9.57 16.23
CA HIS A 258 -17.21 -8.26 16.74
C HIS A 258 -18.73 -8.07 16.82
N ASN A 259 -19.50 -8.57 15.87
CA ASN A 259 -20.95 -8.52 15.90
C ASN A 259 -21.55 -9.42 16.99
N GLU A 260 -20.98 -10.60 17.23
CA GLU A 260 -21.38 -11.47 18.32
C GLU A 260 -21.11 -10.82 19.67
N ARG A 261 -19.92 -10.22 19.87
CA ARG A 261 -19.61 -9.46 21.08
C ARG A 261 -20.59 -8.31 21.30
N ARG A 262 -20.91 -7.52 20.26
CA ARG A 262 -21.89 -6.44 20.33
C ARG A 262 -23.28 -6.94 20.75
N LYS A 263 -23.71 -8.08 20.25
CA LYS A 263 -25.00 -8.69 20.66
C LYS A 263 -25.00 -9.13 22.12
N ASN A 264 -23.89 -9.72 22.57
CA ASN A 264 -23.76 -10.24 23.93
C ASN A 264 -23.63 -9.10 24.98
N GLU A 265 -22.87 -8.03 24.69
CA GLU A 265 -22.70 -6.87 25.56
C GLU A 265 -23.95 -5.95 25.52
N GLY A 266 -24.76 -5.96 24.46
CA GLY A 266 -26.02 -5.22 24.37
C GLY A 266 -25.88 -3.72 24.62
N GLN A 267 -26.56 -3.20 25.66
CA GLN A 267 -26.53 -1.77 26.03
C GLN A 267 -25.20 -1.35 26.67
N ASP A 268 -24.43 -2.29 27.20
CA ASP A 268 -23.13 -2.01 27.83
C ASP A 268 -21.98 -2.02 26.83
N PHE A 269 -22.26 -2.20 25.54
CA PHE A 269 -21.25 -2.26 24.51
C PHE A 269 -20.47 -0.94 24.36
N VAL A 270 -19.15 -1.03 24.51
CA VAL A 270 -18.21 0.07 24.27
C VAL A 270 -17.23 -0.33 23.19
N ALA A 271 -17.09 0.51 22.15
CA ALA A 271 -16.14 0.30 21.06
C ALA A 271 -14.69 0.32 21.57
N LYS A 272 -13.99 -0.81 21.50
CA LYS A 272 -12.62 -1.02 21.99
C LYS A 272 -11.55 -0.84 20.92
N ASP A 273 -11.89 -1.10 19.67
CA ASP A 273 -10.99 -1.06 18.52
C ASP A 273 -11.64 -0.34 17.31
N MET A 274 -10.90 -0.28 16.18
CA MET A 274 -11.39 0.46 15.00
C MET A 274 -12.50 -0.29 14.26
N VAL A 275 -12.53 -1.62 14.30
CA VAL A 275 -13.61 -2.41 13.70
C VAL A 275 -14.93 -2.14 14.40
N ASP A 276 -14.93 -2.07 15.72
CA ASP A 276 -16.11 -1.70 16.50
C ASP A 276 -16.66 -0.33 16.10
N VAL A 277 -15.75 0.65 15.94
CA VAL A 277 -16.14 2.01 15.52
C VAL A 277 -16.72 2.00 14.11
N LEU A 278 -16.11 1.28 13.20
CA LEU A 278 -16.60 1.17 11.82
C LEU A 278 -17.95 0.48 11.72
N LEU A 279 -18.19 -0.54 12.55
CA LEU A 279 -19.49 -1.21 12.66
C LEU A 279 -20.57 -0.28 13.24
N GLN A 280 -20.24 0.51 14.27
CA GLN A 280 -21.17 1.53 14.77
C GLN A 280 -21.52 2.59 13.72
N LEU A 281 -20.52 3.05 12.95
CA LEU A 281 -20.73 3.99 11.86
C LEU A 281 -21.57 3.37 10.73
N ALA A 282 -21.40 2.08 10.44
CA ALA A 282 -22.19 1.41 9.41
C ALA A 282 -23.68 1.33 9.74
N ASP A 283 -24.02 1.31 11.02
CA ASP A 283 -25.41 1.28 11.53
C ASP A 283 -26.05 2.67 11.64
N ASP A 284 -25.28 3.78 11.47
CA ASP A 284 -25.83 5.13 11.56
C ASP A 284 -26.79 5.42 10.38
N PRO A 285 -28.10 5.65 10.64
CA PRO A 285 -29.08 5.92 9.61
C PRO A 285 -28.89 7.29 8.94
N ASN A 286 -28.18 8.22 9.57
CA ASN A 286 -28.01 9.60 9.11
C ASN A 286 -26.83 9.81 8.18
N LEU A 287 -26.12 8.74 7.81
CA LEU A 287 -24.99 8.85 6.90
C LEU A 287 -25.46 9.25 5.49
N GLU A 288 -24.77 10.25 4.89
CA GLU A 288 -24.98 10.65 3.49
C GLU A 288 -24.73 9.48 2.53
N VAL A 289 -23.71 8.67 2.81
CA VAL A 289 -23.38 7.44 2.08
C VAL A 289 -23.24 6.29 3.06
N LYS A 290 -24.09 5.27 2.92
CA LYS A 290 -24.04 4.09 3.79
C LYS A 290 -22.75 3.28 3.57
N ILE A 291 -22.12 2.88 4.67
CA ILE A 291 -21.02 1.89 4.63
C ILE A 291 -21.64 0.50 4.52
N GLN A 292 -21.32 -0.20 3.46
CA GLN A 292 -21.67 -1.62 3.35
C GLN A 292 -20.60 -2.48 4.06
N ARG A 293 -20.93 -3.73 4.39
CA ARG A 293 -20.01 -4.66 5.08
C ARG A 293 -18.63 -4.76 4.39
N HIS A 294 -18.59 -4.79 3.06
CA HIS A 294 -17.33 -4.76 2.32
C HIS A 294 -16.54 -3.46 2.47
N GLY A 295 -17.21 -2.34 2.67
CA GLY A 295 -16.56 -1.06 2.99
C GLY A 295 -15.88 -1.09 4.35
N VAL A 296 -16.52 -1.67 5.38
CA VAL A 296 -15.88 -1.88 6.70
C VAL A 296 -14.59 -2.68 6.54
N LYS A 297 -14.62 -3.80 5.79
CA LYS A 297 -13.44 -4.62 5.51
C LYS A 297 -12.33 -3.83 4.81
N ALA A 298 -12.67 -2.99 3.83
CA ALA A 298 -11.71 -2.19 3.08
C ALA A 298 -10.98 -1.17 3.98
N PHE A 299 -11.67 -0.59 4.97
CA PHE A 299 -11.08 0.37 5.90
C PHE A 299 -10.21 -0.27 6.99
N THR A 300 -10.42 -1.53 7.31
CA THR A 300 -9.69 -2.25 8.36
C THR A 300 -8.20 -2.44 8.02
N GLN A 301 -7.80 -2.23 6.79
CA GLN A 301 -6.50 -2.63 6.21
C GLN A 301 -5.32 -1.65 6.40
N VAL A 302 -5.40 -0.50 7.09
CA VAL A 302 -4.31 0.53 6.99
C VAL A 302 -3.81 1.05 8.34
N ILE A 303 -2.47 1.13 8.61
CA ILE A 303 -1.67 2.19 9.31
C ILE A 303 -0.42 1.80 10.14
N GLU A 304 0.51 2.81 10.33
CA GLU A 304 1.87 2.74 10.92
C GLU A 304 2.17 3.61 12.15
N SER A 305 3.19 3.25 12.99
CA SER A 305 4.39 4.03 13.45
C SER A 305 5.09 3.53 14.73
N SER A 306 6.47 3.40 14.79
CA SER A 306 7.21 3.00 16.01
C SER A 306 8.72 3.30 16.08
N LEU A 307 9.29 4.26 15.34
CA LEU A 307 10.76 4.42 15.21
C LEU A 307 11.46 5.16 16.38
N ALA A 308 10.79 6.04 17.10
CA ALA A 308 11.45 6.99 18.01
C ALA A 308 12.07 6.34 19.28
N ASN A 309 11.45 5.32 19.85
CA ASN A 309 11.89 4.71 21.11
C ASN A 309 13.09 3.76 20.95
N LEU A 310 13.27 3.14 19.77
CA LEU A 310 14.40 2.25 19.47
C LEU A 310 15.75 2.94 19.51
N LEU A 311 15.81 4.19 19.03
CA LEU A 311 17.04 4.96 18.98
C LEU A 311 17.50 5.40 20.37
N HIS A 312 16.60 5.52 21.34
CA HIS A 312 16.92 5.96 22.70
C HIS A 312 17.48 4.85 23.58
N GLY A 313 16.90 3.62 23.52
CA GLY A 313 17.21 2.51 24.43
C GLY A 313 18.56 1.82 24.15
N PHE A 314 19.05 1.84 22.91
CA PHE A 314 20.21 1.04 22.51
C PHE A 314 21.31 1.85 21.82
N SER A 315 22.55 1.38 22.01
CA SER A 315 23.66 1.71 21.12
C SER A 315 23.75 0.64 20.03
N TRP A 316 23.63 1.04 18.78
CA TRP A 316 23.60 0.14 17.63
C TRP A 316 24.96 0.03 16.99
N LYS A 317 25.46 -1.20 16.83
CA LYS A 317 26.72 -1.51 16.17
C LYS A 317 26.49 -2.43 14.98
N LEU A 318 27.34 -2.31 13.97
CA LEU A 318 27.42 -3.31 12.92
C LEU A 318 28.07 -4.60 13.48
N PRO A 319 27.74 -5.78 12.92
CA PRO A 319 28.44 -7.03 13.24
C PRO A 319 29.96 -6.85 13.10
N LYS A 320 30.76 -7.51 13.95
CA LYS A 320 32.23 -7.41 13.93
C LYS A 320 32.86 -7.74 12.57
N SER A 321 32.15 -8.53 11.75
CA SER A 321 32.56 -8.92 10.39
C SER A 321 32.18 -7.92 9.30
N MET A 322 31.54 -6.78 9.62
CA MET A 322 31.01 -5.83 8.63
C MET A 322 31.53 -4.40 8.90
N GLN A 323 32.03 -3.73 7.87
CA GLN A 323 32.41 -2.31 7.91
C GLN A 323 31.25 -1.44 7.41
N LYS A 324 31.28 -0.13 7.73
CA LYS A 324 30.23 0.82 7.33
C LYS A 324 30.04 0.89 5.82
N ASP A 325 31.13 0.81 5.06
CA ASP A 325 31.11 0.89 3.60
C ASP A 325 30.61 -0.40 2.92
N GLU A 326 30.52 -1.49 3.67
CA GLU A 326 30.02 -2.79 3.20
C GLU A 326 28.49 -2.91 3.34
N VAL A 327 27.83 -1.92 3.96
CA VAL A 327 26.37 -1.92 4.10
C VAL A 327 25.74 -1.77 2.71
N ASN A 328 25.15 -2.84 2.21
CA ASN A 328 24.47 -2.83 0.92
C ASN A 328 23.27 -1.86 0.94
N MET A 329 23.28 -0.88 0.03
CA MET A 329 22.21 0.12 -0.13
C MET A 329 21.35 -0.12 -1.36
N GLU A 330 21.42 -1.32 -1.97
CA GLU A 330 20.52 -1.70 -3.07
C GLU A 330 19.07 -1.77 -2.61
N GLU A 331 18.18 -1.39 -3.51
CA GLU A 331 16.74 -1.32 -3.28
C GLU A 331 15.99 -2.45 -4.01
N ILE A 332 14.86 -2.87 -3.45
CA ILE A 332 13.88 -3.69 -4.15
C ILE A 332 12.70 -2.79 -4.52
N PHE A 333 12.22 -2.90 -5.77
CA PHE A 333 11.01 -2.20 -6.16
C PHE A 333 9.78 -2.77 -5.42
N GLY A 334 8.94 -1.87 -4.94
CA GLY A 334 7.68 -2.17 -4.28
C GLY A 334 6.98 -0.87 -3.89
N LEU A 335 5.87 -0.96 -3.19
CA LEU A 335 5.14 0.20 -2.70
C LEU A 335 6.01 1.08 -1.79
N SER A 336 6.88 0.48 -0.98
CA SER A 336 7.76 1.14 0.01
C SER A 336 9.26 1.09 -0.31
N THR A 337 9.67 0.55 -1.43
CA THR A 337 11.07 0.49 -1.90
C THR A 337 12.08 0.10 -0.79
N PRO A 338 11.97 -1.09 -0.18
CA PRO A 338 12.84 -1.50 0.91
C PRO A 338 14.26 -1.82 0.44
N LYS A 339 15.22 -1.88 1.38
CA LYS A 339 16.56 -2.40 1.11
C LYS A 339 16.48 -3.83 0.61
N LYS A 340 17.29 -4.18 -0.41
CA LYS A 340 17.40 -5.53 -0.97
C LYS A 340 17.96 -6.53 0.04
N ILE A 341 18.96 -6.11 0.79
CA ILE A 341 19.53 -6.87 1.90
C ILE A 341 19.17 -6.14 3.19
N PRO A 342 18.38 -6.75 4.09
CA PRO A 342 18.01 -6.17 5.37
C PRO A 342 19.25 -5.77 6.19
N LEU A 343 19.10 -4.72 7.00
CA LEU A 343 20.18 -4.27 7.89
C LEU A 343 20.31 -5.23 9.07
N VAL A 344 21.45 -5.87 9.19
CA VAL A 344 21.85 -6.66 10.37
C VAL A 344 22.61 -5.75 11.32
N THR A 345 22.24 -5.79 12.60
CA THR A 345 22.83 -4.97 13.66
C THR A 345 23.01 -5.78 14.93
N VAL A 346 23.82 -5.26 15.86
CA VAL A 346 23.99 -5.80 17.20
C VAL A 346 23.48 -4.75 18.20
N PRO A 347 22.38 -5.03 18.92
CA PRO A 347 21.90 -4.13 19.97
C PRO A 347 22.78 -4.28 21.22
N GLU A 348 23.25 -3.15 21.74
CA GLU A 348 23.91 -3.08 23.05
C GLU A 348 23.06 -2.21 23.99
N PRO A 349 22.58 -2.73 25.13
CA PRO A 349 21.84 -1.95 26.10
C PRO A 349 22.61 -0.71 26.55
N ARG A 350 21.93 0.44 26.59
CA ARG A 350 22.50 1.72 27.00
C ARG A 350 21.92 2.21 28.32
N LEU A 351 20.74 1.77 28.64
CA LEU A 351 20.00 2.18 29.85
C LEU A 351 20.14 1.10 30.95
N PRO A 352 19.82 1.42 32.21
CA PRO A 352 19.71 0.44 33.28
C PRO A 352 18.68 -0.65 32.98
N LEU A 353 18.95 -1.88 33.44
CA LEU A 353 18.16 -3.08 33.13
C LEU A 353 16.65 -2.94 33.43
N GLN A 354 16.29 -2.20 34.49
CA GLN A 354 14.91 -1.98 34.91
C GLN A 354 14.09 -1.11 33.92
N LEU A 355 14.74 -0.53 32.91
CA LEU A 355 14.07 0.30 31.91
C LEU A 355 13.77 -0.45 30.59
N TYR A 356 14.13 -1.72 30.51
CA TYR A 356 13.78 -2.62 29.42
C TYR A 356 12.67 -3.58 29.85
#